data_9a951ad018630f074a5214804f5b06ba
#
_entry.id   9a951ad018630f074a5214804f5b06ba
#
_cell.length_a   1.000
_cell.length_b   1.000
_cell.length_c   1.000
_cell.angle_alpha   90.00
_cell.angle_beta   90.00
_cell.angle_gamma   90.00
#
_symmetry.space_group_name_H-M   'P 1'
#
loop_
_entity.id
_entity.type
_entity.pdbx_description
1 polymer ?
#
loop_
_entity_poly.entity_id
_entity_poly.type
_entity_poly.pdbx_seq_one_letter_code
_entity_poly.pdbx_strand_id
1 'polypeptide(L)'
;MREKQNNWQRIEAVIKWANMSTNYFARHIGLARGENLYQIKRGNNGISLDVADRIVAKFPQVDKLWLLTGEGQMFADARTRGPQIPFYDVDVEHGLKHLEHLEPESNLILSPVGACDLAMCYTGRAMGALVPPGTVVLLKAVDRDAIIPGGEYAIVSRKIVTLRIVRAADEEDKVRLVAGDRENYDGILLNVSDIVAVYKVKGKLIINS
;
A
#
# COMPACT_ATOMS: atom_id res chain seq x y z
N MET A 1 17.61 25.30 -17.86
CA MET A 1 16.71 25.61 -16.73
C MET A 1 15.30 25.75 -17.29
N ARG A 2 14.33 24.94 -16.87
CA ARG A 2 12.92 25.14 -17.23
C ARG A 2 12.41 26.37 -16.45
N GLU A 3 11.83 27.35 -17.15
CA GLU A 3 11.16 28.48 -16.49
C GLU A 3 10.07 27.96 -15.54
N LYS A 4 10.10 28.47 -14.30
CA LYS A 4 9.13 28.10 -13.26
C LYS A 4 7.77 28.69 -13.66
N GLN A 5 6.78 27.82 -13.93
CA GLN A 5 5.43 28.24 -14.29
C GLN A 5 4.81 29.08 -13.17
N ASN A 6 4.13 30.18 -13.54
CA ASN A 6 3.39 30.98 -12.59
C ASN A 6 2.11 30.29 -12.12
N ASN A 7 1.47 30.84 -11.08
CA ASN A 7 0.26 30.26 -10.47
C ASN A 7 -0.86 30.00 -11.47
N TRP A 8 -1.11 30.96 -12.38
CA TRP A 8 -2.15 30.80 -13.40
C TRP A 8 -1.79 29.73 -14.42
N GLN A 9 -0.58 29.71 -14.91
CA GLN A 9 -0.13 28.73 -15.90
C GLN A 9 -0.32 27.29 -15.38
N ARG A 10 -0.12 27.05 -14.08
CA ARG A 10 -0.36 25.73 -13.49
C ARG A 10 -1.85 25.38 -13.48
N ILE A 11 -2.72 26.29 -13.04
CA ILE A 11 -4.18 26.07 -13.07
C ILE A 11 -4.66 25.89 -14.50
N GLU A 12 -4.19 26.74 -15.43
CA GLU A 12 -4.58 26.66 -16.85
C GLU A 12 -4.14 25.33 -17.49
N ALA A 13 -2.98 24.80 -17.10
CA ALA A 13 -2.53 23.48 -17.56
C ALA A 13 -3.49 22.37 -17.12
N VAL A 14 -3.98 22.42 -15.87
CA VAL A 14 -5.00 21.45 -15.37
C VAL A 14 -6.31 21.62 -16.13
N ILE A 15 -6.78 22.86 -16.32
CA ILE A 15 -8.01 23.15 -17.07
C ILE A 15 -7.96 22.62 -18.51
N LYS A 16 -6.83 22.85 -19.21
CA LYS A 16 -6.61 22.37 -20.57
C LYS A 16 -6.56 20.86 -20.64
N TRP A 17 -5.82 20.24 -19.70
CA TRP A 17 -5.76 18.78 -19.64
C TRP A 17 -7.12 18.15 -19.35
N ALA A 18 -7.92 18.74 -18.47
CA ALA A 18 -9.27 18.29 -18.14
C ALA A 18 -10.28 18.59 -19.26
N ASN A 19 -9.87 19.28 -20.34
CA ASN A 19 -10.69 19.73 -21.46
C ASN A 19 -11.94 20.52 -21.00
N MET A 20 -11.75 21.43 -20.05
CA MET A 20 -12.83 22.23 -19.48
C MET A 20 -12.66 23.72 -19.77
N SER A 21 -13.76 24.48 -19.73
CA SER A 21 -13.68 25.93 -19.63
C SER A 21 -13.39 26.35 -18.20
N THR A 22 -12.78 27.53 -17.99
CA THR A 22 -12.46 28.06 -16.66
C THR A 22 -13.69 28.09 -15.72
N ASN A 23 -14.84 28.52 -16.25
CA ASN A 23 -16.07 28.60 -15.47
C ASN A 23 -16.65 27.23 -15.10
N TYR A 24 -16.56 26.28 -16.01
CA TYR A 24 -16.99 24.91 -15.75
C TYR A 24 -16.06 24.24 -14.75
N PHE A 25 -14.75 24.40 -14.89
CA PHE A 25 -13.74 23.89 -13.96
C PHE A 25 -13.95 24.45 -12.56
N ALA A 26 -14.17 25.76 -12.40
CA ALA A 26 -14.44 26.36 -11.09
C ALA A 26 -15.63 25.70 -10.39
N ARG A 27 -16.74 25.51 -11.10
CA ARG A 27 -17.93 24.83 -10.56
C ARG A 27 -17.65 23.35 -10.25
N HIS A 28 -16.90 22.68 -11.11
CA HIS A 28 -16.57 21.26 -10.96
C HIS A 28 -15.74 20.99 -9.69
N ILE A 29 -14.82 21.89 -9.34
CA ILE A 29 -14.04 21.81 -8.08
C ILE A 29 -14.77 22.39 -6.87
N GLY A 30 -16.05 22.75 -7.02
CA GLY A 30 -16.90 23.22 -5.92
C GLY A 30 -16.67 24.69 -5.52
N LEU A 31 -16.16 25.54 -6.41
CA LEU A 31 -16.13 26.98 -6.23
C LEU A 31 -17.50 27.57 -6.66
N ALA A 32 -18.12 28.37 -5.77
CA ALA A 32 -19.43 28.99 -6.03
C ALA A 32 -19.40 29.94 -7.24
N ARG A 33 -18.27 30.59 -7.50
CA ARG A 33 -18.02 31.49 -8.63
C ARG A 33 -16.59 31.34 -9.14
N GLY A 34 -16.37 31.55 -10.45
CA GLY A 34 -15.04 31.55 -11.08
C GLY A 34 -14.13 32.71 -10.63
N GLU A 35 -14.63 33.63 -9.81
CA GLU A 35 -13.93 34.85 -9.39
C GLU A 35 -12.57 34.56 -8.76
N ASN A 36 -12.47 33.54 -7.90
CA ASN A 36 -11.19 33.17 -7.26
C ASN A 36 -10.13 32.77 -8.30
N LEU A 37 -10.52 32.04 -9.35
CA LEU A 37 -9.59 31.64 -10.42
C LEU A 37 -9.20 32.84 -11.28
N TYR A 38 -10.12 33.79 -11.49
CA TYR A 38 -9.83 35.04 -12.23
C TYR A 38 -8.89 35.97 -11.44
N GLN A 39 -8.95 36.00 -10.10
CA GLN A 39 -8.00 36.74 -9.28
C GLN A 39 -6.59 36.15 -9.38
N ILE A 40 -6.48 34.82 -9.42
CA ILE A 40 -5.20 34.13 -9.66
C ILE A 40 -4.70 34.42 -11.07
N LYS A 41 -5.59 34.45 -12.08
CA LYS A 41 -5.26 34.79 -13.47
C LYS A 41 -4.71 36.19 -13.61
N ARG A 42 -5.25 37.15 -12.86
CA ARG A 42 -4.77 38.55 -12.84
C ARG A 42 -3.48 38.74 -12.05
N GLY A 43 -3.00 37.67 -11.37
CA GLY A 43 -1.80 37.75 -10.52
C GLY A 43 -2.03 38.38 -9.15
N ASN A 44 -3.29 38.69 -8.78
CA ASN A 44 -3.61 39.30 -7.50
C ASN A 44 -3.49 38.33 -6.34
N ASN A 45 -3.70 37.03 -6.58
CA ASN A 45 -3.67 35.99 -5.55
C ASN A 45 -2.79 34.80 -6.01
N GLY A 46 -2.19 34.11 -5.01
CA GLY A 46 -1.62 32.79 -5.19
C GLY A 46 -2.67 31.68 -5.17
N ILE A 47 -2.24 30.45 -5.45
CA ILE A 47 -3.09 29.26 -5.26
C ILE A 47 -3.15 28.99 -3.76
N SER A 48 -4.34 29.10 -3.14
CA SER A 48 -4.52 28.75 -1.74
C SER A 48 -4.57 27.23 -1.54
N LEU A 49 -4.30 26.79 -0.30
CA LEU A 49 -4.42 25.37 0.07
C LEU A 49 -5.84 24.83 -0.21
N ASP A 50 -6.89 25.59 0.09
CA ASP A 50 -8.28 25.19 -0.18
C ASP A 50 -8.53 24.95 -1.67
N VAL A 51 -8.05 25.84 -2.54
CA VAL A 51 -8.18 25.66 -4.00
C VAL A 51 -7.39 24.44 -4.47
N ALA A 52 -6.18 24.25 -3.96
CA ALA A 52 -5.35 23.08 -4.30
C ALA A 52 -6.03 21.77 -3.85
N ASP A 53 -6.57 21.73 -2.63
CA ASP A 53 -7.26 20.55 -2.10
C ASP A 53 -8.51 20.20 -2.92
N ARG A 54 -9.30 21.19 -3.31
CA ARG A 54 -10.47 20.99 -4.19
C ARG A 54 -10.09 20.45 -5.56
N ILE A 55 -8.98 20.95 -6.13
CA ILE A 55 -8.48 20.47 -7.42
C ILE A 55 -8.04 19.00 -7.29
N VAL A 56 -7.21 18.67 -6.30
CA VAL A 56 -6.70 17.31 -6.11
C VAL A 56 -7.82 16.32 -5.73
N ALA A 57 -8.83 16.75 -4.99
CA ALA A 57 -9.99 15.93 -4.68
C ALA A 57 -10.78 15.50 -5.93
N LYS A 58 -10.85 16.35 -6.95
CA LYS A 58 -11.51 16.06 -8.24
C LYS A 58 -10.58 15.44 -9.28
N PHE A 59 -9.32 15.81 -9.21
CA PHE A 59 -8.26 15.36 -10.12
C PHE A 59 -7.09 14.76 -9.34
N PRO A 60 -7.24 13.54 -8.79
CA PRO A 60 -6.20 12.89 -7.95
C PRO A 60 -4.87 12.68 -8.68
N GLN A 61 -4.87 12.85 -10.03
CA GLN A 61 -3.67 12.76 -10.87
C GLN A 61 -2.77 13.99 -10.75
N VAL A 62 -3.30 15.12 -10.32
CA VAL A 62 -2.55 16.37 -10.22
C VAL A 62 -1.75 16.38 -8.92
N ASP A 63 -0.46 16.67 -9.03
CA ASP A 63 0.43 16.79 -7.89
C ASP A 63 0.16 18.11 -7.13
N LYS A 64 -0.16 17.98 -5.84
CA LYS A 64 -0.50 19.14 -4.98
C LYS A 64 0.71 20.06 -4.76
N LEU A 65 1.92 19.48 -4.59
CA LEU A 65 3.13 20.26 -4.37
C LEU A 65 3.46 21.07 -5.63
N TRP A 66 3.43 20.41 -6.81
CA TRP A 66 3.61 21.13 -8.06
C TRP A 66 2.57 22.24 -8.25
N LEU A 67 1.31 21.97 -7.94
CA LEU A 67 0.24 22.97 -8.07
C LEU A 67 0.51 24.22 -7.21
N LEU A 68 0.97 24.03 -5.98
CA LEU A 68 1.26 25.11 -5.04
C LEU A 68 2.58 25.83 -5.30
N THR A 69 3.64 25.08 -5.60
CA THR A 69 5.02 25.62 -5.64
C THR A 69 5.60 25.71 -7.05
N GLY A 70 5.08 24.93 -8.00
CA GLY A 70 5.68 24.75 -9.32
C GLY A 70 6.90 23.83 -9.33
N GLU A 71 7.21 23.16 -8.23
CA GLU A 71 8.28 22.17 -8.13
C GLU A 71 7.76 20.78 -8.53
N GLY A 72 8.57 20.01 -9.25
CA GLY A 72 8.18 18.70 -9.75
C GLY A 72 7.45 18.74 -11.09
N GLN A 73 6.45 17.88 -11.24
CA GLN A 73 5.65 17.71 -12.46
C GLN A 73 4.16 17.85 -12.14
N MET A 74 3.37 18.27 -13.16
CA MET A 74 1.92 18.44 -13.04
C MET A 74 1.20 17.18 -12.53
N PHE A 75 1.67 16.01 -12.96
CA PHE A 75 1.11 14.74 -12.51
C PHE A 75 2.00 14.16 -11.42
N ALA A 76 1.39 13.82 -10.30
CA ALA A 76 2.06 13.03 -9.29
C ALA A 76 2.58 11.76 -9.96
N ASP A 77 3.84 11.42 -9.71
CA ASP A 77 4.43 10.21 -10.27
C ASP A 77 3.51 9.02 -9.93
N ALA A 78 3.14 8.25 -10.94
CA ALA A 78 2.32 7.04 -10.73
C ALA A 78 2.95 6.09 -9.69
N ARG A 79 4.28 6.21 -9.50
CA ARG A 79 5.04 5.46 -8.50
C ARG A 79 4.73 5.88 -7.04
N THR A 80 4.18 7.09 -6.81
CA THR A 80 3.85 7.57 -5.46
C THR A 80 2.36 7.44 -5.13
N ARG A 81 1.54 6.85 -6.00
CA ARG A 81 0.08 6.80 -5.91
C ARG A 81 -0.51 5.52 -5.32
N GLY A 82 0.30 4.56 -4.98
CA GLY A 82 -0.17 3.32 -4.33
C GLY A 82 -0.39 3.50 -2.83
N PRO A 83 -1.13 2.60 -2.19
CA PRO A 83 -1.12 2.50 -0.74
C PRO A 83 0.33 2.32 -0.28
N GLN A 84 0.71 3.09 0.73
CA GLN A 84 2.00 2.93 1.38
C GLN A 84 1.93 1.71 2.29
N ILE A 85 2.79 0.73 2.01
CA ILE A 85 2.87 -0.51 2.78
C ILE A 85 4.12 -0.39 3.65
N PRO A 86 4.00 -0.30 4.98
CA PRO A 86 5.15 -0.23 5.86
C PRO A 86 6.00 -1.50 5.69
N PHE A 87 7.29 -1.31 5.42
CA PHE A 87 8.26 -2.38 5.28
C PHE A 87 9.15 -2.45 6.50
N TYR A 88 9.23 -3.63 7.08
CA TYR A 88 10.08 -3.98 8.20
C TYR A 88 11.18 -4.92 7.70
N ASP A 89 12.44 -4.46 7.73
CA ASP A 89 13.59 -5.28 7.32
C ASP A 89 13.97 -6.28 8.42
N VAL A 90 13.05 -7.18 8.70
CA VAL A 90 13.16 -8.23 9.70
C VAL A 90 12.45 -9.48 9.19
N ASP A 91 12.92 -10.64 9.65
CA ASP A 91 12.28 -11.91 9.32
C ASP A 91 10.83 -11.96 9.84
N VAL A 92 9.93 -12.50 9.03
CA VAL A 92 8.50 -12.55 9.31
C VAL A 92 8.16 -13.27 10.62
N GLU A 93 8.87 -14.35 10.94
CA GLU A 93 8.59 -15.12 12.14
C GLU A 93 9.03 -14.37 13.41
N HIS A 94 10.14 -13.63 13.33
CA HIS A 94 10.60 -12.77 14.42
C HIS A 94 9.77 -11.47 14.49
N GLY A 95 9.58 -10.81 13.36
CA GLY A 95 8.92 -9.51 13.28
C GLY A 95 7.47 -9.53 13.75
N LEU A 96 6.69 -10.51 13.32
CA LEU A 96 5.27 -10.62 13.72
C LEU A 96 5.10 -10.92 15.23
N LYS A 97 6.09 -11.54 15.85
CA LYS A 97 6.10 -11.77 17.30
C LYS A 97 6.26 -10.48 18.11
N HIS A 98 6.94 -9.50 17.56
CA HIS A 98 7.33 -8.26 18.21
C HIS A 98 6.82 -7.01 17.49
N LEU A 99 5.82 -7.14 16.60
CA LEU A 99 5.35 -6.09 15.70
C LEU A 99 5.01 -4.78 16.41
N GLU A 100 4.45 -4.85 17.60
CA GLU A 100 4.08 -3.68 18.41
C GLU A 100 5.27 -2.83 18.89
N HIS A 101 6.49 -3.36 18.81
CA HIS A 101 7.74 -2.70 19.20
C HIS A 101 8.63 -2.34 18.02
N LEU A 102 8.19 -2.62 16.77
CA LEU A 102 8.96 -2.35 15.58
C LEU A 102 8.51 -1.06 14.91
N GLU A 103 9.48 -0.31 14.41
CA GLU A 103 9.27 0.81 13.51
C GLU A 103 9.58 0.36 12.07
N PRO A 104 8.79 0.79 11.07
CA PRO A 104 9.09 0.45 9.69
C PRO A 104 10.37 1.13 9.21
N GLU A 105 11.23 0.39 8.54
CA GLU A 105 12.45 0.90 7.89
C GLU A 105 12.13 1.87 6.74
N SER A 106 11.08 1.55 5.99
CA SER A 106 10.65 2.34 4.83
C SER A 106 9.20 2.01 4.46
N ASN A 107 8.70 2.65 3.41
CA ASN A 107 7.39 2.32 2.83
C ASN A 107 7.54 1.81 1.41
N LEU A 108 6.90 0.69 1.10
CA LEU A 108 6.77 0.19 -0.27
C LEU A 108 5.52 0.80 -0.91
N ILE A 109 5.65 1.22 -2.17
CA ILE A 109 4.54 1.72 -2.97
C ILE A 109 4.37 0.77 -4.14
N LEU A 110 3.35 -0.06 -4.09
CA LEU A 110 3.08 -1.09 -5.09
C LEU A 110 1.66 -0.91 -5.63
N SER A 111 1.58 -0.48 -6.88
CA SER A 111 0.32 -0.43 -7.61
C SER A 111 0.38 -1.51 -8.72
N PRO A 112 -0.60 -2.38 -8.87
CA PRO A 112 -1.95 -2.39 -8.32
C PRO A 112 -2.18 -3.43 -7.20
N VAL A 113 -1.20 -3.66 -6.33
CA VAL A 113 -1.36 -4.62 -5.22
C VAL A 113 -2.45 -4.11 -4.29
N GLY A 114 -3.47 -4.95 -4.05
CA GLY A 114 -4.57 -4.61 -3.14
C GLY A 114 -4.06 -4.30 -1.72
N ALA A 115 -4.92 -3.73 -0.88
CA ALA A 115 -4.56 -3.29 0.46
C ALA A 115 -3.78 -4.38 1.23
N CYS A 116 -2.52 -4.07 1.54
CA CYS A 116 -1.67 -4.82 2.45
C CYS A 116 -1.41 -3.95 3.68
N ASP A 117 -1.26 -4.57 4.84
CA ASP A 117 -1.04 -3.84 6.09
C ASP A 117 0.45 -3.67 6.39
N LEU A 118 1.27 -4.62 5.94
CA LEU A 118 2.72 -4.58 6.13
C LEU A 118 3.48 -5.49 5.14
N ALA A 119 4.79 -5.29 5.06
CA ALA A 119 5.73 -6.13 4.33
C ALA A 119 6.91 -6.50 5.23
N MET A 120 7.38 -7.76 5.15
CA MET A 120 8.51 -8.28 5.90
C MET A 120 9.35 -9.22 5.05
N CYS A 121 10.60 -9.44 5.45
CA CYS A 121 11.46 -10.45 4.85
C CYS A 121 11.09 -11.86 5.34
N TYR A 122 11.17 -12.83 4.47
CA TYR A 122 11.09 -14.25 4.82
C TYR A 122 12.44 -14.91 4.60
N THR A 123 13.07 -15.39 5.66
CA THR A 123 14.38 -16.05 5.62
C THR A 123 14.28 -17.55 5.86
N GLY A 124 13.09 -18.03 6.22
CA GLY A 124 12.82 -19.44 6.44
C GLY A 124 12.96 -20.28 5.16
N ARG A 125 13.12 -21.60 5.34
CA ARG A 125 13.26 -22.55 4.22
C ARG A 125 12.04 -23.43 4.04
N ALA A 126 11.16 -23.48 5.00
CA ALA A 126 10.04 -24.41 5.00
C ALA A 126 9.03 -24.22 3.87
N MET A 127 9.01 -23.04 3.24
CA MET A 127 8.15 -22.78 2.08
C MET A 127 8.81 -23.15 0.74
N GLY A 128 10.10 -23.54 0.74
CA GLY A 128 10.82 -23.99 -0.44
C GLY A 128 10.72 -22.98 -1.60
N ALA A 129 10.48 -23.49 -2.81
CA ALA A 129 10.36 -22.67 -4.02
C ALA A 129 9.10 -21.77 -4.03
N LEU A 130 8.10 -22.00 -3.19
CA LEU A 130 6.90 -21.16 -3.12
C LEU A 130 7.18 -19.79 -2.51
N VAL A 131 8.07 -19.77 -1.50
CA VAL A 131 8.58 -18.54 -0.88
C VAL A 131 10.04 -18.77 -0.55
N PRO A 132 10.96 -18.51 -1.49
CA PRO A 132 12.40 -18.68 -1.26
C PRO A 132 12.92 -17.77 -0.13
N PRO A 133 13.99 -18.17 0.57
CA PRO A 133 14.66 -17.27 1.52
C PRO A 133 15.07 -15.94 0.86
N GLY A 134 14.88 -14.82 1.55
CA GLY A 134 15.11 -13.47 1.01
C GLY A 134 13.92 -12.85 0.28
N THR A 135 12.79 -13.57 0.19
CA THR A 135 11.55 -13.01 -0.36
C THR A 135 10.96 -11.97 0.57
N VAL A 136 10.56 -10.80 0.03
CA VAL A 136 9.69 -9.87 0.77
C VAL A 136 8.25 -10.31 0.58
N VAL A 137 7.57 -10.61 1.69
CA VAL A 137 6.16 -11.01 1.70
C VAL A 137 5.27 -9.83 2.07
N LEU A 138 4.19 -9.64 1.31
CA LEU A 138 3.17 -8.61 1.53
C LEU A 138 2.02 -9.25 2.30
N LEU A 139 1.74 -8.73 3.47
CA LEU A 139 0.86 -9.33 4.45
C LEU A 139 -0.38 -8.48 4.70
N LYS A 140 -1.52 -9.15 4.82
CA LYS A 140 -2.80 -8.57 5.20
C LYS A 140 -3.33 -9.27 6.44
N ALA A 141 -3.55 -8.54 7.52
CA ALA A 141 -4.24 -9.06 8.70
C ALA A 141 -5.66 -9.49 8.33
N VAL A 142 -6.06 -10.65 8.78
CA VAL A 142 -7.39 -11.21 8.54
C VAL A 142 -7.90 -11.89 9.81
N ASP A 143 -9.21 -11.98 9.94
CA ASP A 143 -9.83 -12.72 11.01
C ASP A 143 -9.57 -14.22 10.86
N ARG A 144 -9.53 -14.94 11.98
CA ARG A 144 -9.33 -16.41 11.99
C ARG A 144 -10.37 -17.15 11.15
N ASP A 145 -11.60 -16.65 11.17
CA ASP A 145 -12.72 -17.24 10.43
C ASP A 145 -12.65 -16.97 8.92
N ALA A 146 -11.80 -16.04 8.50
CA ALA A 146 -11.54 -15.72 7.09
C ALA A 146 -10.41 -16.57 6.47
N ILE A 147 -9.89 -17.57 7.18
CA ILE A 147 -8.88 -18.49 6.65
C ILE A 147 -9.53 -19.39 5.58
N ILE A 148 -8.98 -19.33 4.38
CA ILE A 148 -9.37 -20.19 3.26
C ILE A 148 -8.33 -21.32 3.15
N PRO A 149 -8.72 -22.58 3.30
CA PRO A 149 -7.81 -23.71 3.12
C PRO A 149 -7.13 -23.69 1.75
N GLY A 150 -5.81 -23.91 1.73
CA GLY A 150 -4.98 -23.83 0.54
C GLY A 150 -4.25 -22.51 0.37
N GLY A 151 -4.62 -21.49 1.13
CA GLY A 151 -3.92 -20.21 1.12
C GLY A 151 -2.62 -20.22 1.92
N GLU A 152 -1.73 -19.29 1.59
CA GLU A 152 -0.49 -19.03 2.32
C GLU A 152 -0.74 -17.97 3.39
N TYR A 153 -0.33 -18.27 4.62
CA TYR A 153 -0.52 -17.39 5.78
C TYR A 153 0.70 -17.37 6.68
N ALA A 154 0.98 -16.22 7.25
CA ALA A 154 1.80 -16.13 8.45
C ALA A 154 0.87 -16.24 9.66
N ILE A 155 1.09 -17.26 10.46
CA ILE A 155 0.31 -17.58 11.66
C ILE A 155 1.10 -17.22 12.89
N VAL A 156 0.54 -16.36 13.72
CA VAL A 156 1.05 -16.05 15.06
C VAL A 156 0.23 -16.84 16.05
N SER A 157 0.88 -17.74 16.77
CA SER A 157 0.25 -18.50 17.86
C SER A 157 0.99 -18.25 19.16
N ARG A 158 0.43 -18.74 20.26
CA ARG A 158 1.07 -18.66 21.58
C ARG A 158 2.43 -19.37 21.64
N LYS A 159 2.69 -20.35 20.78
CA LYS A 159 3.89 -21.18 20.80
C LYS A 159 4.84 -20.90 19.67
N ILE A 160 4.31 -20.65 18.48
CA ILE A 160 5.09 -20.48 17.26
C ILE A 160 4.56 -19.33 16.41
N VAL A 161 5.47 -18.70 15.69
CA VAL A 161 5.15 -17.85 14.54
C VAL A 161 5.72 -18.54 13.32
N THR A 162 4.94 -18.68 12.25
CA THR A 162 5.42 -19.39 11.07
C THR A 162 4.62 -19.04 9.82
N LEU A 163 5.28 -19.08 8.66
CA LEU A 163 4.64 -18.91 7.35
C LEU A 163 4.42 -20.29 6.73
N ARG A 164 3.15 -20.64 6.46
CA ARG A 164 2.74 -21.96 5.97
C ARG A 164 1.52 -21.86 5.04
N ILE A 165 1.26 -22.96 4.35
CA ILE A 165 -0.03 -23.19 3.70
C ILE A 165 -0.99 -23.73 4.76
N VAL A 166 -2.14 -23.10 4.93
CA VAL A 166 -3.16 -23.59 5.86
C VAL A 166 -4.06 -24.59 5.14
N ARG A 167 -4.32 -25.74 5.75
CA ARG A 167 -5.24 -26.76 5.29
C ARG A 167 -6.26 -27.07 6.38
N ALA A 168 -7.41 -27.56 5.98
CA ALA A 168 -8.37 -28.15 6.92
C ALA A 168 -7.71 -29.34 7.63
N ALA A 169 -8.02 -29.52 8.89
CA ALA A 169 -7.72 -30.73 9.66
C ALA A 169 -8.97 -31.59 9.72
N ASP A 170 -8.82 -32.84 10.11
CA ASP A 170 -9.95 -33.77 10.32
C ASP A 170 -10.78 -33.37 11.57
N GLU A 171 -10.18 -32.62 12.48
CA GLU A 171 -10.78 -32.12 13.72
C GLU A 171 -11.21 -30.65 13.50
N GLU A 172 -12.47 -30.34 13.86
CA GLU A 172 -13.07 -29.00 13.60
C GLU A 172 -12.39 -27.85 14.32
N ASP A 173 -11.77 -28.12 15.48
CA ASP A 173 -11.07 -27.13 16.29
C ASP A 173 -9.59 -26.93 15.91
N LYS A 174 -9.12 -27.62 14.85
CA LYS A 174 -7.73 -27.59 14.43
C LYS A 174 -7.55 -27.17 12.97
N VAL A 175 -6.36 -26.65 12.69
CA VAL A 175 -5.85 -26.40 11.33
C VAL A 175 -4.53 -27.12 11.13
N ARG A 176 -4.30 -27.57 9.92
CA ARG A 176 -3.03 -28.17 9.52
C ARG A 176 -2.20 -27.13 8.79
N LEU A 177 -1.04 -26.82 9.32
CA LEU A 177 -0.06 -25.93 8.70
C LEU A 177 0.94 -26.78 7.92
N VAL A 178 0.92 -26.64 6.59
CA VAL A 178 1.73 -27.46 5.68
C VAL A 178 2.86 -26.63 5.12
N ALA A 179 4.06 -27.20 5.09
CA ALA A 179 5.22 -26.61 4.45
C ALA A 179 5.09 -26.63 2.91
N GLY A 180 5.73 -25.71 2.23
CA GLY A 180 5.92 -25.78 0.78
C GLY A 180 6.92 -26.90 0.40
N ASP A 181 7.98 -27.00 1.19
CA ASP A 181 8.98 -28.09 1.11
C ASP A 181 8.53 -29.23 2.07
N ARG A 182 7.73 -30.14 1.56
CA ARG A 182 7.15 -31.26 2.32
C ARG A 182 8.12 -32.42 2.52
N GLU A 183 9.23 -32.43 1.80
CA GLU A 183 10.23 -33.50 1.93
C GLU A 183 11.10 -33.29 3.19
N ASN A 184 11.35 -32.01 3.52
CA ASN A 184 12.24 -31.66 4.62
C ASN A 184 11.51 -31.10 5.86
N TYR A 185 10.21 -30.77 5.74
CA TYR A 185 9.44 -30.14 6.81
C TYR A 185 8.07 -30.78 7.01
N ASP A 186 7.86 -31.31 8.20
CA ASP A 186 6.56 -31.88 8.60
C ASP A 186 5.46 -30.82 8.72
N GLY A 187 4.23 -31.29 8.58
CA GLY A 187 3.04 -30.48 8.87
C GLY A 187 2.85 -30.29 10.38
N ILE A 188 2.38 -29.12 10.77
CA ILE A 188 2.08 -28.79 12.16
C ILE A 188 0.56 -28.79 12.33
N LEU A 189 0.06 -29.52 13.33
CA LEU A 189 -1.34 -29.46 13.74
C LEU A 189 -1.48 -28.45 14.86
N LEU A 190 -2.36 -27.45 14.68
CA LEU A 190 -2.51 -26.32 15.60
C LEU A 190 -3.98 -26.16 15.97
N ASN A 191 -4.28 -25.97 17.27
CA ASN A 191 -5.62 -25.61 17.71
C ASN A 191 -5.94 -24.18 17.26
N VAL A 192 -7.13 -23.96 16.73
CA VAL A 192 -7.60 -22.63 16.32
C VAL A 192 -7.61 -21.65 17.51
N SER A 193 -7.89 -22.15 18.71
CA SER A 193 -7.86 -21.35 19.95
C SER A 193 -6.47 -20.82 20.35
N ASP A 194 -5.40 -21.46 19.87
CA ASP A 194 -4.03 -21.03 20.11
C ASP A 194 -3.55 -19.93 19.15
N ILE A 195 -4.29 -19.66 18.07
CA ILE A 195 -3.98 -18.64 17.09
C ILE A 195 -4.28 -17.26 17.70
N VAL A 196 -3.26 -16.40 17.71
CA VAL A 196 -3.33 -15.02 18.20
C VAL A 196 -3.62 -14.05 17.06
N ALA A 197 -2.91 -14.21 15.94
CA ALA A 197 -3.10 -13.37 14.75
C ALA A 197 -2.84 -14.17 13.47
N VAL A 198 -3.50 -13.74 12.39
CA VAL A 198 -3.38 -14.35 11.07
C VAL A 198 -3.13 -13.27 10.04
N TYR A 199 -2.11 -13.48 9.21
CA TYR A 199 -1.78 -12.59 8.10
C TYR A 199 -1.79 -13.38 6.79
N LYS A 200 -2.67 -13.01 5.89
CA LYS A 200 -2.71 -13.61 4.55
C LYS A 200 -1.59 -13.06 3.68
N VAL A 201 -0.85 -13.92 3.00
CA VAL A 201 0.11 -13.49 1.96
C VAL A 201 -0.67 -13.01 0.75
N LYS A 202 -0.53 -11.73 0.42
CA LYS A 202 -1.19 -11.07 -0.71
C LYS A 202 -0.29 -10.93 -1.91
N GLY A 203 1.02 -10.97 -1.69
CA GLY A 203 2.01 -10.86 -2.74
C GLY A 203 3.40 -11.22 -2.23
N LYS A 204 4.31 -11.44 -3.15
CA LYS A 204 5.71 -11.81 -2.90
C LYS A 204 6.60 -11.04 -3.87
N LEU A 205 7.68 -10.45 -3.36
CA LEU A 205 8.75 -9.85 -4.15
C LEU A 205 9.97 -10.76 -4.03
N ILE A 206 10.24 -11.47 -5.09
CA ILE A 206 11.40 -12.36 -5.19
C ILE A 206 12.50 -11.62 -5.95
N ILE A 207 13.64 -11.42 -5.32
CA ILE A 207 14.81 -10.78 -5.92
C ILE A 207 15.74 -11.93 -6.36
N ASN A 208 15.84 -12.13 -7.66
CA ASN A 208 16.79 -13.08 -8.22
C ASN A 208 18.15 -12.38 -8.30
N SER A 209 19.11 -12.90 -7.59
CA SER A 209 20.53 -12.48 -7.66
C SER A 209 21.26 -13.24 -8.75
#